data_a908a0a9e080f3ca3282004dd79cc2e6
#
_entry.id   a908a0a9e080f3ca3282004dd79cc2e6
#
_cell.length_a   1.000
_cell.length_b   1.000
_cell.length_c   1.000
_cell.angle_alpha   90.00
_cell.angle_beta   90.00
_cell.angle_gamma   90.00
#
_symmetry.space_group_name_H-M   'P 1'
#
loop_
_entity.id
_entity.type
_entity.pdbx_description
1 polymer ?
#
loop_
_entity_poly.entity_id
_entity_poly.type
_entity_poly.pdbx_seq_one_letter_code
_entity_poly.pdbx_strand_id
1 'polypeptide(L)'
;MRTILTGLLLLFASNICAQTLSSQNTELPRRPIKPYATVEEAIASSDVASQYLTPLTEWTATEKDGNTIFSTSYSYPAAWLNRQLLLRVESASAPYSVSVNGAEVGGTTNCASITEFNVTKKSQQGLNELQIVIAGENATAPILATVGKPSLGKVAILSQPTIRVRDIDNTVRLNDSGDAIAEFNVVVKTDALNTKSSRIEYELFAPDATRLTYGYKDLSLEMRGEDTVSFATVVPAKWLWSIHNPTLLNLVVRNKVEGRYAENIAVPIGLREVKYTEKRLYINGKLAPLRVARVDAAIPAEDLVELKIQGYNAVMAAAGVPAEELYARCDSVGVYALPQAAINTTHGAAHIKKNGNPSNNPVWKEYFLARIGEMYHSTQAHPSVVAFSVGESATNGINFYESYLMLKSLESVRPVVFIGAGGEWNHDIIEGGTLPAIKK
;
A
#
# COMPACT_ATOMS: atom_id res chain seq x y z
N MET A 1 0.59 40.51 38.56
CA MET A 1 0.66 39.02 38.47
C MET A 1 -0.32 38.49 37.43
N ARG A 2 -0.24 38.96 36.17
CA ARG A 2 -1.16 38.58 35.07
C ARG A 2 -0.49 38.53 33.67
N THR A 3 0.84 38.32 33.60
CA THR A 3 1.58 38.43 32.33
C THR A 3 2.44 37.17 32.00
N ILE A 4 2.27 36.04 32.70
CA ILE A 4 3.10 34.83 32.48
C ILE A 4 2.30 33.69 31.81
N LEU A 5 0.97 33.81 31.65
CA LEU A 5 0.13 32.72 31.14
C LEU A 5 -0.06 32.70 29.60
N THR A 6 0.32 33.78 28.92
CA THR A 6 0.14 33.91 27.46
C THR A 6 1.36 33.41 26.64
N GLY A 7 2.50 33.19 27.30
CA GLY A 7 3.71 32.71 26.64
C GLY A 7 3.77 31.17 26.47
N LEU A 8 3.00 30.42 27.25
CA LEU A 8 3.06 28.95 27.25
C LEU A 8 2.15 28.31 26.18
N LEU A 9 1.11 29.03 25.73
CA LEU A 9 0.19 28.50 24.68
C LEU A 9 0.77 28.61 23.27
N LEU A 10 1.68 29.56 23.02
CA LEU A 10 2.33 29.74 21.71
C LEU A 10 3.47 28.71 21.46
N LEU A 11 4.05 28.14 22.51
CA LEU A 11 5.09 27.13 22.40
C LEU A 11 4.50 25.73 22.12
N PHE A 12 3.24 25.48 22.47
CA PHE A 12 2.55 24.23 22.13
C PHE A 12 2.10 24.16 20.66
N ALA A 13 1.72 25.29 20.06
CA ALA A 13 1.31 25.34 18.66
C ALA A 13 2.48 25.14 17.68
N SER A 14 3.70 25.59 18.03
CA SER A 14 4.89 25.39 17.21
C SER A 14 5.47 23.95 17.27
N ASN A 15 5.24 23.23 18.38
CA ASN A 15 5.66 21.83 18.52
C ASN A 15 4.71 20.84 17.79
N ILE A 16 3.43 21.17 17.63
CA ILE A 16 2.49 20.34 16.87
C ILE A 16 2.86 20.33 15.38
N CYS A 17 3.33 21.45 14.83
CA CYS A 17 3.74 21.52 13.43
C CYS A 17 5.06 20.78 13.15
N ALA A 18 5.97 20.64 14.12
CA ALA A 18 7.24 19.94 13.97
C ALA A 18 7.16 18.41 14.21
N GLN A 19 6.12 17.94 14.93
CA GLN A 19 5.91 16.52 15.22
C GLN A 19 5.01 15.78 14.21
N THR A 20 4.33 16.49 13.33
CA THR A 20 3.44 15.89 12.30
C THR A 20 4.17 15.50 11.01
N LEU A 21 5.49 15.50 11.02
CA LEU A 21 6.31 15.31 9.82
C LEU A 21 6.49 13.85 9.39
N SER A 22 6.09 12.88 10.18
CA SER A 22 6.16 11.45 9.83
C SER A 22 4.90 10.73 10.26
N SER A 23 4.63 9.58 9.67
CA SER A 23 3.59 8.67 10.16
C SER A 23 3.94 8.22 11.57
N GLN A 24 3.01 8.40 12.52
CA GLN A 24 3.20 8.05 13.93
C GLN A 24 2.26 6.90 14.31
N ASN A 25 2.83 5.87 14.95
CA ASN A 25 2.10 4.69 15.45
C ASN A 25 1.30 3.96 14.35
N THR A 26 1.78 4.00 13.12
CA THR A 26 1.22 3.23 12.01
C THR A 26 1.84 1.83 11.98
N GLU A 27 1.07 0.84 11.52
CA GLU A 27 1.63 -0.46 11.13
C GLU A 27 2.50 -0.28 9.86
N LEU A 28 3.44 -1.20 9.66
CA LEU A 28 4.24 -1.20 8.43
C LEU A 28 3.34 -1.38 7.20
N PRO A 29 3.60 -0.65 6.11
CA PRO A 29 2.83 -0.78 4.88
C PRO A 29 2.87 -2.21 4.35
N ARG A 30 1.73 -2.67 3.84
CA ARG A 30 1.53 -4.01 3.29
C ARG A 30 0.45 -4.02 2.22
N ARG A 31 0.36 -5.11 1.47
CA ARG A 31 -0.84 -5.33 0.67
C ARG A 31 -2.08 -5.44 1.57
N PRO A 32 -3.24 -4.93 1.15
CA PRO A 32 -4.46 -5.10 1.92
C PRO A 32 -4.87 -6.57 1.97
N ILE A 33 -4.98 -7.11 3.18
CA ILE A 33 -5.49 -8.46 3.43
C ILE A 33 -6.77 -8.41 4.24
N LYS A 34 -7.60 -9.46 4.11
CA LYS A 34 -8.87 -9.60 4.80
C LYS A 34 -8.93 -10.98 5.45
N PRO A 35 -8.97 -11.09 6.79
CA PRO A 35 -9.08 -12.36 7.47
C PRO A 35 -10.52 -12.86 7.47
N TYR A 36 -10.70 -14.19 7.42
CA TYR A 36 -11.98 -14.86 7.44
C TYR A 36 -12.00 -15.94 8.53
N ALA A 37 -13.20 -16.35 8.95
CA ALA A 37 -13.36 -17.40 9.94
C ALA A 37 -13.14 -18.79 9.34
N THR A 38 -13.54 -18.99 8.09
CA THR A 38 -13.44 -20.27 7.39
C THR A 38 -12.67 -20.11 6.08
N VAL A 39 -12.21 -21.24 5.55
CA VAL A 39 -11.53 -21.33 4.25
C VAL A 39 -12.49 -21.01 3.11
N GLU A 40 -13.73 -21.49 3.22
CA GLU A 40 -14.77 -21.29 2.22
C GLU A 40 -15.10 -19.80 2.06
N GLU A 41 -15.23 -19.07 3.17
CA GLU A 41 -15.39 -17.61 3.16
C GLU A 41 -14.18 -16.91 2.54
N ALA A 42 -12.97 -17.36 2.85
CA ALA A 42 -11.74 -16.78 2.31
C ALA A 42 -11.64 -17.02 0.79
N ILE A 43 -11.99 -18.20 0.30
CA ILE A 43 -12.01 -18.52 -1.15
C ILE A 43 -13.08 -17.69 -1.88
N ALA A 44 -14.25 -17.51 -1.28
CA ALA A 44 -15.33 -16.68 -1.83
C ALA A 44 -15.07 -15.17 -1.75
N SER A 45 -14.04 -14.76 -1.13
CA SER A 45 -13.50 -13.47 -0.67
C SER A 45 -14.15 -12.16 -1.14
N SER A 46 -14.51 -11.99 -2.39
CA SER A 46 -15.11 -10.76 -2.93
C SER A 46 -16.56 -10.59 -2.53
N ASP A 47 -17.29 -11.69 -2.37
CA ASP A 47 -18.75 -11.72 -2.25
C ASP A 47 -19.23 -11.94 -0.82
N VAL A 48 -18.31 -12.24 0.11
CA VAL A 48 -18.64 -12.54 1.51
C VAL A 48 -18.08 -11.50 2.46
N ALA A 49 -18.97 -10.99 3.33
CA ALA A 49 -18.57 -10.11 4.42
C ALA A 49 -17.77 -10.93 5.47
N SER A 50 -16.58 -10.45 5.82
CA SER A 50 -15.82 -11.06 6.90
C SER A 50 -16.37 -10.60 8.25
N GLN A 51 -16.59 -11.54 9.17
CA GLN A 51 -16.91 -11.19 10.57
C GLN A 51 -15.75 -10.50 11.30
N TYR A 52 -14.55 -10.44 10.70
CA TYR A 52 -13.35 -9.80 11.25
C TYR A 52 -13.03 -8.45 10.60
N LEU A 53 -13.94 -7.93 9.75
CA LEU A 53 -13.81 -6.62 9.14
C LEU A 53 -15.15 -5.88 9.21
N THR A 54 -15.17 -4.73 9.87
CA THR A 54 -16.35 -3.86 9.96
C THR A 54 -16.08 -2.57 9.21
N PRO A 55 -16.70 -2.34 8.05
CA PRO A 55 -16.67 -1.06 7.37
C PRO A 55 -17.34 0.03 8.22
N LEU A 56 -16.77 1.23 8.21
CA LEU A 56 -17.31 2.41 8.87
C LEU A 56 -17.83 3.38 7.80
N THR A 57 -19.14 3.44 7.64
CA THR A 57 -19.80 4.18 6.55
C THR A 57 -20.54 5.42 6.99
N GLU A 58 -20.88 5.51 8.29
CA GLU A 58 -21.66 6.62 8.83
C GLU A 58 -20.75 7.58 9.59
N TRP A 59 -20.61 8.80 9.09
CA TRP A 59 -19.73 9.81 9.62
C TRP A 59 -20.46 11.13 9.86
N THR A 60 -20.18 11.76 10.97
CA THR A 60 -20.52 13.15 11.23
C THR A 60 -19.27 14.00 11.03
N ALA A 61 -19.37 15.04 10.19
CA ALA A 61 -18.28 15.97 9.93
C ALA A 61 -18.56 17.31 10.62
N THR A 62 -17.56 17.83 11.34
CA THR A 62 -17.62 19.15 11.98
C THR A 62 -16.34 19.93 11.73
N GLU A 63 -16.44 21.24 11.57
CA GLU A 63 -15.29 22.12 11.38
C GLU A 63 -14.87 22.71 12.72
N LYS A 64 -13.56 22.65 13.01
CA LYS A 64 -12.97 23.27 14.20
C LYS A 64 -11.53 23.70 13.96
N ASP A 65 -11.22 24.93 14.28
CA ASP A 65 -9.88 25.51 14.18
C ASP A 65 -9.22 25.32 12.80
N GLY A 66 -10.04 25.39 11.73
CA GLY A 66 -9.60 25.19 10.35
C GLY A 66 -9.39 23.72 9.93
N ASN A 67 -9.65 22.77 10.82
CA ASN A 67 -9.59 21.32 10.52
C ASN A 67 -10.99 20.74 10.42
N THR A 68 -11.14 19.65 9.64
CA THR A 68 -12.39 18.89 9.59
C THR A 68 -12.26 17.64 10.46
N ILE A 69 -13.19 17.49 11.39
CA ILE A 69 -13.28 16.35 12.31
C ILE A 69 -14.36 15.41 11.82
N PHE A 70 -13.99 14.22 11.40
CA PHE A 70 -14.89 13.11 11.10
C PHE A 70 -15.06 12.24 12.35
N SER A 71 -16.27 12.08 12.81
CA SER A 71 -16.60 11.30 14.01
C SER A 71 -17.56 10.17 13.67
N THR A 72 -17.30 9.00 14.22
CA THR A 72 -18.16 7.81 14.15
C THR A 72 -17.96 6.94 15.38
N SER A 73 -18.64 5.80 15.44
CA SER A 73 -18.42 4.78 16.46
C SER A 73 -18.29 3.39 15.86
N TYR A 74 -17.61 2.49 16.54
CA TYR A 74 -17.53 1.08 16.19
C TYR A 74 -17.72 0.17 17.39
N SER A 75 -18.24 -1.02 17.14
CA SER A 75 -18.41 -2.05 18.16
C SER A 75 -17.17 -2.95 18.26
N TYR A 76 -16.73 -3.22 19.50
CA TYR A 76 -15.76 -4.27 19.79
C TYR A 76 -16.50 -5.45 20.44
N PRO A 77 -16.92 -6.44 19.64
CA PRO A 77 -17.70 -7.57 20.14
C PRO A 77 -16.84 -8.54 20.98
N ALA A 78 -17.48 -9.29 21.87
CA ALA A 78 -16.80 -10.28 22.72
C ALA A 78 -16.04 -11.35 21.90
N ALA A 79 -16.50 -11.67 20.69
CA ALA A 79 -15.82 -12.59 19.77
C ALA A 79 -14.42 -12.12 19.32
N TRP A 80 -14.12 -10.83 19.47
CA TRP A 80 -12.82 -10.26 19.14
C TRP A 80 -11.86 -10.11 20.33
N LEU A 81 -12.27 -10.53 21.52
CA LEU A 81 -11.39 -10.52 22.69
C LEU A 81 -10.10 -11.30 22.44
N ASN A 82 -8.99 -10.78 22.94
CA ASN A 82 -7.64 -11.31 22.73
C ASN A 82 -7.15 -11.28 21.26
N ARG A 83 -7.78 -10.49 20.41
CA ARG A 83 -7.33 -10.18 19.04
C ARG A 83 -6.78 -8.76 18.97
N GLN A 84 -6.03 -8.46 17.92
CA GLN A 84 -5.58 -7.11 17.60
C GLN A 84 -6.65 -6.41 16.77
N LEU A 85 -6.93 -5.17 17.11
CA LEU A 85 -7.83 -4.30 16.35
C LEU A 85 -7.00 -3.30 15.56
N LEU A 86 -7.13 -3.34 14.24
CA LEU A 86 -6.46 -2.42 13.33
C LEU A 86 -7.51 -1.52 12.70
N LEU A 87 -7.34 -0.21 12.85
CA LEU A 87 -8.10 0.77 12.06
C LEU A 87 -7.39 0.90 10.72
N ARG A 88 -8.06 0.59 9.63
CA ARG A 88 -7.60 0.79 8.25
C ARG A 88 -8.27 2.02 7.67
N VAL A 89 -7.48 2.98 7.22
CA VAL A 89 -7.91 4.14 6.45
C VAL A 89 -7.32 3.99 5.05
N GLU A 90 -8.15 3.85 4.03
CA GLU A 90 -7.66 3.62 2.66
C GLU A 90 -7.09 4.90 2.04
N SER A 91 -7.70 6.04 2.38
CA SER A 91 -7.19 7.34 1.95
C SER A 91 -7.86 8.49 2.71
N ALA A 92 -7.26 9.67 2.61
CA ALA A 92 -7.85 10.94 3.03
C ALA A 92 -7.43 12.05 2.06
N SER A 93 -8.13 13.17 2.07
CA SER A 93 -7.80 14.32 1.20
C SER A 93 -6.57 15.11 1.65
N ALA A 94 -6.18 15.00 2.93
CA ALA A 94 -5.03 15.69 3.51
C ALA A 94 -4.45 14.91 4.70
N PRO A 95 -3.26 15.29 5.23
CA PRO A 95 -2.71 14.73 6.45
C PRO A 95 -3.76 14.65 7.57
N TYR A 96 -3.72 13.57 8.34
CA TYR A 96 -4.73 13.35 9.38
C TYR A 96 -4.15 12.70 10.63
N SER A 97 -4.87 12.89 11.74
CA SER A 97 -4.64 12.20 13.01
C SER A 97 -5.87 11.41 13.44
N VAL A 98 -5.64 10.40 14.27
CA VAL A 98 -6.67 9.45 14.75
C VAL A 98 -6.71 9.46 16.25
N SER A 99 -7.91 9.49 16.82
CA SER A 99 -8.15 9.26 18.24
C SER A 99 -9.30 8.26 18.48
N VAL A 100 -9.18 7.46 19.53
CA VAL A 100 -10.20 6.50 19.99
C VAL A 100 -10.51 6.78 21.44
N ASN A 101 -11.79 6.91 21.76
CA ASN A 101 -12.29 7.23 23.11
C ASN A 101 -11.59 8.47 23.73
N GLY A 102 -11.36 9.49 22.89
CA GLY A 102 -10.66 10.73 23.28
C GLY A 102 -9.14 10.60 23.45
N ALA A 103 -8.56 9.40 23.29
CA ALA A 103 -7.12 9.19 23.38
C ALA A 103 -6.47 9.15 21.99
N GLU A 104 -5.41 9.91 21.80
CA GLU A 104 -4.63 9.90 20.55
C GLU A 104 -4.07 8.49 20.27
N VAL A 105 -4.19 8.05 19.03
CA VAL A 105 -3.66 6.80 18.50
C VAL A 105 -2.40 7.08 17.68
N GLY A 106 -2.49 7.98 16.70
CA GLY A 106 -1.41 8.34 15.80
C GLY A 106 -1.89 9.22 14.66
N GLY A 107 -1.07 9.34 13.62
CA GLY A 107 -1.39 10.15 12.45
C GLY A 107 -0.47 9.86 11.28
N THR A 108 -0.80 10.38 10.11
CA THR A 108 0.03 10.28 8.91
C THR A 108 -0.08 11.51 8.03
N THR A 109 1.02 11.81 7.37
CA THR A 109 1.06 12.80 6.29
C THR A 109 0.84 12.16 4.92
N ASN A 110 0.87 10.83 4.81
CA ASN A 110 0.49 10.13 3.60
C ASN A 110 -1.02 9.88 3.60
N CYS A 111 -1.71 10.64 2.80
CA CYS A 111 -3.16 10.55 2.67
C CYS A 111 -3.62 9.75 1.43
N ALA A 112 -2.71 9.33 0.58
CA ALA A 112 -3.02 8.65 -0.68
C ALA A 112 -2.84 7.12 -0.63
N SER A 113 -2.27 6.60 0.46
CA SER A 113 -2.01 5.16 0.63
C SER A 113 -2.77 4.61 1.82
N ILE A 114 -3.06 3.33 1.77
CA ILE A 114 -3.67 2.60 2.88
C ILE A 114 -2.76 2.71 4.11
N THR A 115 -3.33 3.18 5.21
CA THR A 115 -2.64 3.27 6.49
C THR A 115 -3.41 2.50 7.55
N GLU A 116 -2.70 1.70 8.34
CA GLU A 116 -3.28 0.95 9.45
C GLU A 116 -2.72 1.42 10.79
N PHE A 117 -3.59 1.53 11.80
CA PHE A 117 -3.27 1.91 13.15
C PHE A 117 -3.71 0.82 14.12
N ASN A 118 -2.83 0.38 15.01
CA ASN A 118 -3.22 -0.56 16.06
C ASN A 118 -3.98 0.18 17.18
N VAL A 119 -5.30 0.01 17.20
CA VAL A 119 -6.20 0.65 18.16
C VAL A 119 -6.54 -0.23 19.38
N THR A 120 -5.98 -1.43 19.45
CA THR A 120 -6.31 -2.44 20.48
C THR A 120 -6.27 -1.87 21.90
N LYS A 121 -5.21 -1.16 22.24
CA LYS A 121 -5.01 -0.61 23.60
C LYS A 121 -5.91 0.57 23.96
N LYS A 122 -6.51 1.20 22.96
CA LYS A 122 -7.40 2.35 23.12
C LYS A 122 -8.87 1.96 23.02
N SER A 123 -9.14 0.75 22.54
CA SER A 123 -10.48 0.18 22.41
C SER A 123 -10.89 -0.55 23.70
N GLN A 124 -12.17 -0.50 24.00
CA GLN A 124 -12.83 -1.25 25.08
C GLN A 124 -13.94 -2.12 24.52
N GLN A 125 -14.30 -3.21 25.21
CA GLN A 125 -15.42 -4.04 24.80
C GLN A 125 -16.72 -3.21 24.75
N GLY A 126 -17.51 -3.39 23.70
CA GLY A 126 -18.71 -2.62 23.44
C GLY A 126 -18.46 -1.46 22.45
N LEU A 127 -19.13 -0.35 22.65
CA LEU A 127 -19.07 0.81 21.77
C LEU A 127 -17.82 1.66 22.05
N ASN A 128 -17.15 2.07 20.97
CA ASN A 128 -15.98 2.95 20.98
C ASN A 128 -16.21 4.15 20.07
N GLU A 129 -15.82 5.32 20.52
CA GLU A 129 -15.82 6.53 19.71
C GLU A 129 -14.52 6.62 18.88
N LEU A 130 -14.65 6.98 17.61
CA LEU A 130 -13.52 7.20 16.70
C LEU A 130 -13.62 8.59 16.13
N GLN A 131 -12.51 9.31 16.14
CA GLN A 131 -12.36 10.59 15.46
C GLN A 131 -11.13 10.57 14.54
N ILE A 132 -11.32 11.07 13.33
CA ILE A 132 -10.25 11.33 12.35
C ILE A 132 -10.27 12.82 12.06
N VAL A 133 -9.17 13.49 12.38
CA VAL A 133 -9.03 14.93 12.17
C VAL A 133 -8.19 15.15 10.94
N ILE A 134 -8.80 15.66 9.88
CA ILE A 134 -8.11 16.02 8.64
C ILE A 134 -7.65 17.48 8.75
N ALA A 135 -6.36 17.69 8.49
CA ALA A 135 -5.75 19.01 8.50
C ALA A 135 -6.34 19.91 7.41
N GLY A 136 -6.60 21.17 7.75
CA GLY A 136 -7.10 22.18 6.82
C GLY A 136 -6.08 22.60 5.77
N GLU A 137 -6.52 23.42 4.81
CA GLU A 137 -5.74 23.84 3.64
C GLU A 137 -4.34 24.40 3.94
N ASN A 138 -4.16 25.03 5.10
CA ASN A 138 -2.88 25.61 5.51
C ASN A 138 -1.85 24.59 6.03
N ALA A 139 -2.26 23.33 6.22
CA ALA A 139 -1.39 22.25 6.74
C ALA A 139 -0.90 21.32 5.62
N THR A 140 -1.13 21.65 4.36
CA THR A 140 -0.71 20.85 3.22
C THR A 140 0.80 20.84 3.10
N ALA A 141 1.38 19.65 3.19
CA ALA A 141 2.79 19.49 2.90
C ALA A 141 3.06 19.88 1.42
N PRO A 142 4.05 20.72 1.13
CA PRO A 142 4.33 21.19 -0.24
C PRO A 142 4.74 20.09 -1.22
N ILE A 143 4.77 18.82 -0.79
CA ILE A 143 5.05 17.65 -1.62
C ILE A 143 3.79 16.91 -2.08
N LEU A 144 2.60 17.38 -1.65
CA LEU A 144 1.30 16.92 -2.14
C LEU A 144 0.39 18.13 -2.29
N ALA A 145 -0.13 18.32 -3.49
CA ALA A 145 -1.24 19.22 -3.69
C ALA A 145 -2.52 18.53 -3.22
N THR A 146 -3.09 19.01 -2.13
CA THR A 146 -4.48 18.67 -1.80
C THR A 146 -5.42 19.54 -2.61
N VAL A 147 -6.33 18.92 -3.29
CA VAL A 147 -7.34 19.64 -4.09
C VAL A 147 -8.70 19.17 -3.62
N GLY A 148 -9.53 20.09 -3.13
CA GLY A 148 -10.92 19.82 -2.84
C GLY A 148 -11.31 19.90 -1.37
N LYS A 149 -12.59 19.57 -1.10
CA LYS A 149 -13.12 19.54 0.27
C LYS A 149 -12.53 18.39 1.06
N PRO A 150 -12.34 18.53 2.40
CA PRO A 150 -11.91 17.45 3.25
C PRO A 150 -12.81 16.21 3.09
N SER A 151 -12.18 15.06 2.82
CA SER A 151 -12.88 13.80 2.60
C SER A 151 -12.06 12.63 3.12
N LEU A 152 -12.78 11.55 3.50
CA LEU A 152 -12.22 10.25 3.83
C LEU A 152 -12.56 9.25 2.71
N GLY A 153 -11.60 8.40 2.38
CA GLY A 153 -11.87 7.18 1.63
C GLY A 153 -12.55 6.11 2.50
N LYS A 154 -12.46 4.85 2.09
CA LYS A 154 -13.00 3.76 2.90
C LYS A 154 -12.24 3.63 4.22
N VAL A 155 -12.98 3.40 5.28
CA VAL A 155 -12.44 3.18 6.62
C VAL A 155 -13.08 1.92 7.21
N ALA A 156 -12.27 1.08 7.87
CA ALA A 156 -12.76 -0.14 8.49
C ALA A 156 -11.99 -0.49 9.76
N ILE A 157 -12.64 -1.18 10.68
CA ILE A 157 -11.98 -1.88 11.79
C ILE A 157 -11.74 -3.32 11.36
N LEU A 158 -10.49 -3.75 11.45
CA LEU A 158 -10.02 -5.09 11.13
C LEU A 158 -9.61 -5.79 12.43
N SER A 159 -10.09 -7.01 12.64
CA SER A 159 -9.70 -7.85 13.78
C SER A 159 -8.82 -9.01 13.30
N GLN A 160 -7.57 -9.05 13.77
CA GLN A 160 -6.65 -10.16 13.51
C GLN A 160 -6.20 -10.84 14.81
N PRO A 161 -5.80 -12.12 14.80
CA PRO A 161 -5.28 -12.76 15.99
C PRO A 161 -3.98 -12.09 16.48
N THR A 162 -3.62 -12.33 17.74
CA THR A 162 -2.37 -11.81 18.33
C THR A 162 -1.14 -12.33 17.58
N ILE A 163 -1.21 -13.56 17.03
CA ILE A 163 -0.26 -14.07 16.05
C ILE A 163 -0.98 -14.06 14.71
N ARG A 164 -0.53 -13.23 13.80
CA ARG A 164 -1.22 -12.96 12.54
C ARG A 164 -0.32 -12.99 11.32
N VAL A 165 -0.90 -13.31 10.20
CA VAL A 165 -0.28 -13.04 8.91
C VAL A 165 -0.25 -11.52 8.72
N ARG A 166 0.96 -10.96 8.61
CA ARG A 166 1.14 -9.53 8.40
C ARG A 166 1.16 -9.18 6.92
N ASP A 167 1.88 -9.95 6.12
CA ASP A 167 2.03 -9.70 4.69
C ASP A 167 2.22 -10.98 3.90
N ILE A 168 1.94 -10.93 2.61
CA ILE A 168 2.15 -12.03 1.66
C ILE A 168 2.70 -11.43 0.38
N ASP A 169 3.87 -11.86 -0.03
CA ASP A 169 4.47 -11.53 -1.32
C ASP A 169 4.90 -12.76 -2.11
N ASN A 170 5.31 -12.57 -3.36
CA ASN A 170 5.84 -13.64 -4.17
C ASN A 170 6.88 -13.14 -5.18
N THR A 171 7.85 -14.00 -5.46
CA THR A 171 8.79 -13.83 -6.57
C THR A 171 8.65 -14.98 -7.57
N VAL A 172 8.94 -14.70 -8.83
CA VAL A 172 8.79 -15.68 -9.92
C VAL A 172 9.99 -15.63 -10.83
N ARG A 173 10.49 -16.80 -11.19
CA ARG A 173 11.45 -17.00 -12.28
C ARG A 173 10.98 -18.14 -13.17
N LEU A 174 11.30 -18.10 -14.44
CA LEU A 174 11.00 -19.20 -15.35
C LEU A 174 12.12 -20.24 -15.32
N ASN A 175 11.76 -21.51 -15.41
CA ASN A 175 12.68 -22.59 -15.68
C ASN A 175 12.91 -22.75 -17.21
N ASP A 176 13.76 -23.69 -17.62
CA ASP A 176 14.06 -23.95 -19.03
C ASP A 176 12.86 -24.43 -19.85
N SER A 177 11.86 -25.00 -19.20
CA SER A 177 10.59 -25.41 -19.82
C SER A 177 9.58 -24.25 -19.97
N GLY A 178 9.88 -23.09 -19.40
CA GLY A 178 8.98 -21.93 -19.35
C GLY A 178 7.95 -21.98 -18.25
N ASP A 179 8.00 -22.96 -17.33
CA ASP A 179 7.13 -23.01 -16.17
C ASP A 179 7.63 -22.05 -15.09
N ALA A 180 6.71 -21.54 -14.27
CA ALA A 180 7.05 -20.67 -13.15
C ALA A 180 7.64 -21.47 -12.00
N ILE A 181 8.83 -21.10 -11.53
CA ILE A 181 9.29 -21.37 -10.17
C ILE A 181 8.83 -20.20 -9.34
N ALA A 182 7.73 -20.38 -8.61
CA ALA A 182 7.14 -19.36 -7.76
C ALA A 182 7.58 -19.58 -6.31
N GLU A 183 8.12 -18.56 -5.69
CA GLU A 183 8.44 -18.51 -4.27
C GLU A 183 7.48 -17.54 -3.60
N PHE A 184 6.88 -17.96 -2.50
CA PHE A 184 5.93 -17.19 -1.70
C PHE A 184 6.52 -16.94 -0.32
N ASN A 185 6.36 -15.73 0.17
CA ASN A 185 6.80 -15.30 1.48
C ASN A 185 5.57 -14.86 2.28
N VAL A 186 5.33 -15.54 3.40
CA VAL A 186 4.27 -15.20 4.34
C VAL A 186 4.92 -14.66 5.61
N VAL A 187 4.78 -13.36 5.83
CA VAL A 187 5.29 -12.69 7.02
C VAL A 187 4.30 -12.85 8.15
N VAL A 188 4.76 -13.38 9.28
CA VAL A 188 3.94 -13.63 10.47
C VAL A 188 4.47 -12.79 11.61
N LYS A 189 3.58 -12.02 12.24
CA LYS A 189 3.88 -11.12 13.36
C LYS A 189 3.14 -11.56 14.61
N THR A 190 3.80 -11.42 15.78
CA THR A 190 3.16 -11.64 17.07
C THR A 190 3.24 -10.41 17.96
N ASP A 191 2.13 -10.08 18.62
CA ASP A 191 2.08 -9.11 19.72
C ASP A 191 2.09 -9.79 21.11
N ALA A 192 2.29 -11.11 21.18
CA ALA A 192 2.38 -11.85 22.43
C ALA A 192 3.63 -11.44 23.23
N LEU A 193 3.53 -11.57 24.56
CA LEU A 193 4.60 -11.22 25.51
C LEU A 193 5.52 -12.40 25.85
N ASN A 194 5.37 -13.51 25.14
CA ASN A 194 6.18 -14.72 25.28
C ASN A 194 6.33 -15.37 23.89
N THR A 195 7.31 -16.25 23.77
CA THR A 195 7.51 -17.07 22.57
C THR A 195 6.26 -17.88 22.25
N LYS A 196 5.84 -17.87 21.00
CA LYS A 196 4.66 -18.56 20.51
C LYS A 196 4.96 -19.38 19.27
N SER A 197 4.33 -20.55 19.17
CA SER A 197 4.39 -21.39 17.99
C SER A 197 3.15 -21.21 17.13
N SER A 198 3.34 -21.20 15.83
CA SER A 198 2.28 -21.16 14.83
C SER A 198 2.60 -22.14 13.71
N ARG A 199 1.57 -22.62 13.03
CA ARG A 199 1.66 -23.37 11.78
C ARG A 199 0.99 -22.57 10.68
N ILE A 200 1.73 -22.29 9.62
CA ILE A 200 1.20 -21.68 8.40
C ILE A 200 0.96 -22.80 7.41
N GLU A 201 -0.31 -23.03 7.09
CA GLU A 201 -0.75 -23.93 6.03
C GLU A 201 -1.07 -23.09 4.79
N TYR A 202 -0.75 -23.62 3.61
CA TYR A 202 -0.97 -22.92 2.35
C TYR A 202 -1.52 -23.86 1.27
N GLU A 203 -2.38 -23.32 0.42
CA GLU A 203 -2.91 -23.97 -0.79
C GLU A 203 -2.97 -22.96 -1.92
N LEU A 204 -2.54 -23.37 -3.11
CA LEU A 204 -2.63 -22.54 -4.32
C LEU A 204 -3.62 -23.18 -5.28
N PHE A 205 -4.62 -22.43 -5.70
CA PHE A 205 -5.66 -22.87 -6.61
C PHE A 205 -5.60 -22.12 -7.94
N ALA A 206 -5.84 -22.87 -9.02
CA ALA A 206 -6.11 -22.29 -10.33
C ALA A 206 -7.55 -21.73 -10.38
N PRO A 207 -7.90 -20.90 -11.39
CA PRO A 207 -9.26 -20.35 -11.53
C PRO A 207 -10.36 -21.39 -11.68
N ASP A 208 -10.02 -22.58 -12.16
CA ASP A 208 -10.94 -23.73 -12.29
C ASP A 208 -11.03 -24.56 -10.99
N ALA A 209 -10.57 -24.01 -9.87
CA ALA A 209 -10.48 -24.65 -8.56
C ALA A 209 -9.54 -25.86 -8.49
N THR A 210 -8.72 -26.14 -9.51
CA THR A 210 -7.67 -27.15 -9.44
C THR A 210 -6.62 -26.73 -8.42
N ARG A 211 -6.34 -27.58 -7.42
CA ARG A 211 -5.29 -27.34 -6.44
C ARG A 211 -3.92 -27.65 -7.05
N LEU A 212 -3.09 -26.62 -7.20
CA LEU A 212 -1.76 -26.72 -7.81
C LEU A 212 -0.68 -27.15 -6.81
N THR A 213 -0.78 -26.69 -5.58
CA THR A 213 0.12 -27.07 -4.49
C THR A 213 -0.54 -26.89 -3.13
N TYR A 214 0.02 -27.57 -2.13
CA TYR A 214 -0.36 -27.40 -0.73
C TYR A 214 0.82 -27.80 0.17
N GLY A 215 0.80 -27.30 1.39
CA GLY A 215 1.78 -27.66 2.39
C GLY A 215 1.62 -26.87 3.68
N TYR A 216 2.57 -27.06 4.58
CA TYR A 216 2.64 -26.28 5.81
C TYR A 216 4.09 -26.09 6.27
N LYS A 217 4.27 -25.07 7.08
CA LYS A 217 5.51 -24.87 7.86
C LYS A 217 5.16 -24.44 9.27
N ASP A 218 5.92 -24.98 10.22
CA ASP A 218 5.88 -24.58 11.62
C ASP A 218 6.93 -23.48 11.85
N LEU A 219 6.57 -22.49 12.68
CA LEU A 219 7.47 -21.43 13.11
C LEU A 219 7.31 -21.15 14.60
N SER A 220 8.37 -20.62 15.20
CA SER A 220 8.37 -20.15 16.58
C SER A 220 8.75 -18.68 16.57
N LEU A 221 7.87 -17.84 17.08
CA LEU A 221 8.02 -16.39 17.10
C LEU A 221 8.47 -15.94 18.48
N GLU A 222 9.53 -15.17 18.54
CA GLU A 222 9.95 -14.49 19.77
C GLU A 222 8.93 -13.43 20.19
N MET A 223 8.97 -13.05 21.45
CA MET A 223 8.09 -12.03 22.01
C MET A 223 8.05 -10.77 21.13
N ARG A 224 6.84 -10.36 20.71
CA ARG A 224 6.62 -9.21 19.81
C ARG A 224 7.46 -9.26 18.53
N GLY A 225 7.82 -10.45 18.10
CA GLY A 225 8.68 -10.70 16.94
C GLY A 225 7.90 -10.81 15.64
N GLU A 226 8.65 -10.88 14.57
CA GLU A 226 8.19 -11.13 13.22
C GLU A 226 9.14 -12.12 12.56
N ASP A 227 8.60 -13.06 11.78
CA ASP A 227 9.39 -14.02 11.01
C ASP A 227 8.68 -14.33 9.69
N THR A 228 9.43 -14.86 8.72
CA THR A 228 8.93 -15.14 7.38
C THR A 228 8.97 -16.64 7.08
N VAL A 229 7.83 -17.16 6.69
CA VAL A 229 7.70 -18.52 6.15
C VAL A 229 7.76 -18.45 4.64
N SER A 230 8.80 -19.05 4.05
CA SER A 230 8.93 -19.14 2.59
C SER A 230 8.66 -20.56 2.09
N PHE A 231 8.00 -20.67 0.96
CA PHE A 231 7.80 -21.93 0.24
C PHE A 231 7.82 -21.69 -1.26
N ALA A 232 8.26 -22.72 -2.01
CA ALA A 232 8.35 -22.63 -3.45
C ALA A 232 7.59 -23.77 -4.12
N THR A 233 7.07 -23.53 -5.31
CA THR A 233 6.41 -24.53 -6.14
C THR A 233 6.67 -24.26 -7.63
N VAL A 234 6.52 -25.30 -8.44
CA VAL A 234 6.55 -25.17 -9.90
C VAL A 234 5.11 -25.13 -10.41
N VAL A 235 4.78 -24.08 -11.16
CA VAL A 235 3.46 -23.86 -11.74
C VAL A 235 3.57 -23.85 -13.25
N PRO A 236 2.75 -24.65 -13.98
CA PRO A 236 2.79 -24.73 -15.44
C PRO A 236 2.59 -23.39 -16.12
N ALA A 237 3.31 -23.18 -17.24
CA ALA A 237 3.32 -21.92 -18.02
C ALA A 237 1.92 -21.43 -18.43
N LYS A 238 0.94 -22.34 -18.62
CA LYS A 238 -0.44 -21.96 -18.94
C LYS A 238 -1.12 -21.08 -17.88
N TRP A 239 -0.61 -21.06 -16.66
CA TRP A 239 -1.12 -20.28 -15.52
C TRP A 239 -0.35 -18.99 -15.29
N LEU A 240 0.62 -18.66 -16.16
CA LEU A 240 1.33 -17.37 -16.07
C LEU A 240 0.39 -16.22 -16.40
N TRP A 241 0.50 -15.19 -15.58
CA TRP A 241 -0.18 -13.93 -15.83
C TRP A 241 0.52 -13.14 -16.95
N SER A 242 -0.25 -12.59 -17.86
CA SER A 242 0.21 -11.63 -18.85
C SER A 242 -0.93 -10.70 -19.28
N ILE A 243 -0.62 -9.60 -20.00
CA ILE A 243 -1.66 -8.70 -20.53
C ILE A 243 -2.60 -9.37 -21.55
N HIS A 244 -2.22 -10.51 -22.11
CA HIS A 244 -3.05 -11.30 -23.03
C HIS A 244 -3.78 -12.45 -22.35
N ASN A 245 -3.28 -12.88 -21.18
CA ASN A 245 -3.88 -13.91 -20.34
C ASN A 245 -3.75 -13.49 -18.87
N PRO A 246 -4.65 -12.63 -18.37
CA PRO A 246 -4.57 -12.08 -17.02
C PRO A 246 -5.05 -13.07 -15.95
N THR A 247 -4.45 -14.27 -15.97
CA THR A 247 -4.81 -15.36 -15.06
C THR A 247 -4.37 -15.02 -13.63
N LEU A 248 -5.31 -14.98 -12.71
CA LEU A 248 -5.08 -14.86 -11.27
C LEU A 248 -5.35 -16.20 -10.60
N LEU A 249 -4.35 -16.71 -9.90
CA LEU A 249 -4.46 -17.86 -9.00
C LEU A 249 -4.99 -17.38 -7.66
N ASN A 250 -5.48 -18.28 -6.83
CA ASN A 250 -5.91 -17.98 -5.48
C ASN A 250 -4.98 -18.67 -4.46
N LEU A 251 -4.20 -17.89 -3.72
CA LEU A 251 -3.38 -18.39 -2.62
C LEU A 251 -4.17 -18.27 -1.32
N VAL A 252 -4.45 -19.41 -0.72
CA VAL A 252 -5.10 -19.53 0.58
C VAL A 252 -4.04 -19.79 1.64
N VAL A 253 -3.99 -18.95 2.66
CA VAL A 253 -3.09 -19.09 3.81
C VAL A 253 -3.93 -19.23 5.07
N ARG A 254 -3.64 -20.27 5.84
CA ARG A 254 -4.29 -20.55 7.13
C ARG A 254 -3.28 -20.47 8.25
N ASN A 255 -3.57 -19.67 9.24
CA ASN A 255 -2.76 -19.53 10.44
C ASN A 255 -3.35 -20.36 11.57
N LYS A 256 -2.62 -21.39 12.01
CA LYS A 256 -3.03 -22.29 13.08
C LYS A 256 -2.16 -22.08 14.31
N VAL A 257 -2.79 -21.59 15.37
CA VAL A 257 -2.15 -21.27 16.65
C VAL A 257 -2.69 -22.21 17.72
N GLU A 258 -1.80 -22.87 18.47
CA GLU A 258 -2.18 -23.80 19.55
C GLU A 258 -3.25 -24.84 19.08
N GLY A 259 -3.10 -25.33 17.83
CA GLY A 259 -3.97 -26.35 17.26
C GLY A 259 -5.29 -25.85 16.69
N ARG A 260 -5.60 -24.55 16.75
CA ARG A 260 -6.83 -23.93 16.24
C ARG A 260 -6.55 -22.97 15.09
N TYR A 261 -7.39 -22.94 14.09
CA TYR A 261 -7.31 -21.93 13.03
C TYR A 261 -7.71 -20.56 13.61
N ALA A 262 -6.77 -19.65 13.60
CA ALA A 262 -6.93 -18.31 14.14
C ALA A 262 -7.37 -17.30 13.09
N GLU A 263 -6.97 -17.53 11.83
CA GLU A 263 -7.41 -16.78 10.64
C GLU A 263 -7.20 -17.59 9.36
N ASN A 264 -8.00 -17.28 8.34
CA ASN A 264 -7.87 -17.76 6.98
C ASN A 264 -7.83 -16.53 6.06
N ILE A 265 -6.91 -16.52 5.12
CA ILE A 265 -6.71 -15.40 4.19
C ILE A 265 -6.63 -15.99 2.79
N ALA A 266 -7.30 -15.38 1.84
CA ALA A 266 -7.12 -15.67 0.44
C ALA A 266 -6.69 -14.40 -0.30
N VAL A 267 -5.71 -14.54 -1.19
CA VAL A 267 -5.20 -13.44 -1.99
C VAL A 267 -5.05 -13.86 -3.45
N PRO A 268 -5.47 -13.00 -4.40
CA PRO A 268 -5.23 -13.23 -5.82
C PRO A 268 -3.73 -13.08 -6.10
N ILE A 269 -3.18 -14.02 -6.86
CA ILE A 269 -1.76 -14.07 -7.24
C ILE A 269 -1.64 -14.21 -8.75
N GLY A 270 -0.99 -13.27 -9.40
CA GLY A 270 -0.59 -13.40 -10.80
C GLY A 270 0.90 -13.73 -10.91
N LEU A 271 1.22 -14.91 -11.42
CA LEU A 271 2.59 -15.35 -11.57
C LEU A 271 3.19 -14.82 -12.87
N ARG A 272 4.24 -14.03 -12.78
CA ARG A 272 5.01 -13.54 -13.92
C ARG A 272 6.47 -13.35 -13.57
N GLU A 273 7.34 -13.63 -14.51
CA GLU A 273 8.73 -13.20 -14.43
C GLU A 273 8.88 -11.81 -15.05
N VAL A 274 9.55 -10.90 -14.32
CA VAL A 274 9.97 -9.60 -14.84
C VAL A 274 11.48 -9.59 -14.91
N LYS A 275 12.02 -9.15 -16.05
CA LYS A 275 13.44 -8.88 -16.22
C LYS A 275 13.63 -7.51 -16.87
N TYR A 276 14.54 -6.73 -16.32
CA TYR A 276 14.98 -5.47 -16.93
C TYR A 276 16.50 -5.53 -17.11
N THR A 277 16.92 -5.53 -18.36
CA THR A 277 18.33 -5.59 -18.73
C THR A 277 18.56 -4.82 -20.02
N GLU A 278 19.73 -4.20 -20.17
CA GLU A 278 20.10 -3.42 -21.36
C GLU A 278 19.01 -2.40 -21.78
N LYS A 279 18.40 -1.73 -20.78
CA LYS A 279 17.31 -0.77 -20.96
C LYS A 279 16.02 -1.38 -21.56
N ARG A 280 15.87 -2.69 -21.55
CA ARG A 280 14.72 -3.41 -22.09
C ARG A 280 13.98 -4.15 -20.99
N LEU A 281 12.66 -4.04 -21.02
CA LEU A 281 11.77 -4.76 -20.13
C LEU A 281 11.29 -6.05 -20.80
N TYR A 282 11.37 -7.15 -20.08
CA TYR A 282 10.87 -8.46 -20.50
C TYR A 282 9.87 -8.98 -19.49
N ILE A 283 8.74 -9.48 -19.96
CA ILE A 283 7.72 -10.16 -19.14
C ILE A 283 7.57 -11.57 -19.68
N ASN A 284 7.77 -12.56 -18.82
CA ASN A 284 7.77 -13.98 -19.19
C ASN A 284 8.68 -14.26 -20.40
N GLY A 285 9.88 -13.70 -20.40
CA GLY A 285 10.87 -13.85 -21.47
C GLY A 285 10.56 -13.08 -22.76
N LYS A 286 9.43 -12.37 -22.87
CA LYS A 286 9.03 -11.60 -24.06
C LYS A 286 9.29 -10.13 -23.85
N LEU A 287 9.82 -9.45 -24.89
CA LEU A 287 10.02 -8.00 -24.87
C LEU A 287 8.67 -7.27 -24.67
N ALA A 288 8.66 -6.34 -23.72
CA ALA A 288 7.46 -5.61 -23.32
C ALA A 288 7.72 -4.09 -23.27
N PRO A 289 7.82 -3.41 -24.44
CA PRO A 289 7.93 -1.96 -24.48
C PRO A 289 6.65 -1.34 -23.94
N LEU A 290 6.76 -0.39 -23.01
CA LEU A 290 5.61 0.21 -22.35
C LEU A 290 5.06 1.40 -23.14
N ARG A 291 3.78 1.39 -23.49
CA ARG A 291 3.03 2.54 -23.99
C ARG A 291 2.07 2.98 -22.90
N VAL A 292 2.49 3.97 -22.12
CA VAL A 292 1.83 4.37 -20.88
C VAL A 292 0.81 5.48 -21.13
N ALA A 293 -0.45 5.24 -20.77
CA ALA A 293 -1.48 6.28 -20.71
C ALA A 293 -1.57 6.85 -19.29
N ARG A 294 -1.76 8.16 -19.18
CA ARG A 294 -2.16 8.79 -17.91
C ARG A 294 -3.67 8.65 -17.77
N VAL A 295 -4.11 8.12 -16.63
CA VAL A 295 -5.53 7.83 -16.36
C VAL A 295 -5.98 8.41 -15.03
N ASP A 296 -7.31 8.54 -14.87
CA ASP A 296 -7.93 8.70 -13.57
C ASP A 296 -7.85 7.36 -12.81
N ALA A 297 -7.59 7.39 -11.51
CA ALA A 297 -7.54 6.18 -10.70
C ALA A 297 -8.90 5.46 -10.60
N ALA A 298 -10.01 6.18 -10.85
CA ALA A 298 -11.36 5.63 -10.90
C ALA A 298 -11.76 5.08 -12.26
N ILE A 299 -10.85 5.09 -13.28
CA ILE A 299 -11.15 4.58 -14.63
C ILE A 299 -11.78 3.18 -14.58
N PRO A 300 -12.94 2.95 -15.23
CA PRO A 300 -13.60 1.64 -15.22
C PRO A 300 -12.81 0.61 -16.05
N ALA A 301 -13.14 -0.67 -15.85
CA ALA A 301 -12.48 -1.78 -16.52
C ALA A 301 -12.66 -1.74 -18.05
N GLU A 302 -13.83 -1.31 -18.52
CA GLU A 302 -14.17 -1.18 -19.92
C GLU A 302 -13.29 -0.16 -20.63
N ASP A 303 -13.00 0.96 -19.98
CA ASP A 303 -12.14 2.01 -20.54
C ASP A 303 -10.66 1.57 -20.56
N LEU A 304 -10.24 0.71 -19.62
CA LEU A 304 -8.92 0.06 -19.70
C LEU A 304 -8.81 -0.88 -20.90
N VAL A 305 -9.89 -1.60 -21.25
CA VAL A 305 -9.95 -2.43 -22.46
C VAL A 305 -9.86 -1.55 -23.70
N GLU A 306 -10.58 -0.42 -23.73
CA GLU A 306 -10.53 0.53 -24.85
C GLU A 306 -9.11 1.10 -25.04
N LEU A 307 -8.41 1.45 -23.98
CA LEU A 307 -6.99 1.87 -24.06
C LEU A 307 -6.10 0.80 -24.68
N LYS A 308 -6.35 -0.50 -24.40
CA LYS A 308 -5.61 -1.60 -25.06
C LYS A 308 -5.88 -1.63 -26.57
N ILE A 309 -7.13 -1.42 -27.00
CA ILE A 309 -7.51 -1.34 -28.42
C ILE A 309 -6.79 -0.17 -29.12
N GLN A 310 -6.64 0.96 -28.43
CA GLN A 310 -5.88 2.13 -28.91
C GLN A 310 -4.36 1.91 -28.92
N GLY A 311 -3.91 0.74 -28.44
CA GLY A 311 -2.51 0.32 -28.44
C GLY A 311 -1.71 0.76 -27.22
N TYR A 312 -2.35 1.28 -26.16
CA TYR A 312 -1.72 1.41 -24.85
C TYR A 312 -1.67 0.05 -24.17
N ASN A 313 -0.61 -0.23 -23.44
CA ASN A 313 -0.50 -1.47 -22.67
C ASN A 313 -0.18 -1.23 -21.18
N ALA A 314 0.00 0.02 -20.80
CA ALA A 314 0.31 0.41 -19.45
C ALA A 314 -0.41 1.70 -19.05
N VAL A 315 -0.69 1.84 -17.74
CA VAL A 315 -1.33 3.04 -17.17
C VAL A 315 -0.56 3.58 -15.98
N MET A 316 -0.72 4.87 -15.74
CA MET A 316 -0.16 5.60 -14.61
C MET A 316 -1.20 6.62 -14.13
N ALA A 317 -1.60 6.55 -12.87
CA ALA A 317 -2.42 7.59 -12.23
C ALA A 317 -1.54 8.75 -11.77
N ALA A 318 -2.14 9.91 -11.47
CA ALA A 318 -1.42 11.05 -10.92
C ALA A 318 -0.82 10.73 -9.54
N ALA A 319 0.34 11.33 -9.22
CA ALA A 319 0.95 11.18 -7.91
C ALA A 319 0.04 11.76 -6.81
N GLY A 320 -0.11 11.02 -5.70
CA GLY A 320 -0.94 11.43 -4.58
C GLY A 320 -2.43 11.12 -4.71
N VAL A 321 -2.83 10.40 -5.75
CA VAL A 321 -4.20 9.90 -5.90
C VAL A 321 -4.25 8.45 -5.41
N PRO A 322 -5.24 8.08 -4.56
CA PRO A 322 -5.45 6.69 -4.15
C PRO A 322 -5.72 5.80 -5.37
N ALA A 323 -4.93 4.76 -5.57
CA ALA A 323 -4.97 3.98 -6.80
C ALA A 323 -5.00 2.44 -6.58
N GLU A 324 -5.25 1.95 -5.38
CA GLU A 324 -5.26 0.51 -5.07
C GLU A 324 -6.28 -0.26 -5.93
N GLU A 325 -7.50 0.28 -6.07
CA GLU A 325 -8.52 -0.33 -6.91
C GLU A 325 -8.17 -0.30 -8.41
N LEU A 326 -7.38 0.70 -8.86
CA LEU A 326 -6.87 0.72 -10.23
C LEU A 326 -5.94 -0.46 -10.48
N TYR A 327 -5.03 -0.75 -9.54
CA TYR A 327 -4.09 -1.86 -9.73
C TYR A 327 -4.81 -3.22 -9.74
N ALA A 328 -5.81 -3.42 -8.88
CA ALA A 328 -6.64 -4.62 -8.90
C ALA A 328 -7.41 -4.77 -10.23
N ARG A 329 -7.93 -3.68 -10.79
CA ARG A 329 -8.54 -3.70 -12.14
C ARG A 329 -7.53 -4.01 -13.23
N CYS A 330 -6.33 -3.43 -13.17
CA CYS A 330 -5.24 -3.73 -14.11
C CYS A 330 -4.84 -5.21 -14.05
N ASP A 331 -4.79 -5.81 -12.85
CA ASP A 331 -4.51 -7.24 -12.67
C ASP A 331 -5.54 -8.12 -13.40
N SER A 332 -6.84 -7.79 -13.30
CA SER A 332 -7.93 -8.57 -13.87
C SER A 332 -8.12 -8.32 -15.38
N VAL A 333 -7.93 -7.10 -15.86
CA VAL A 333 -8.07 -6.73 -17.28
C VAL A 333 -6.82 -7.09 -18.10
N GLY A 334 -5.67 -7.22 -17.45
CA GLY A 334 -4.39 -7.43 -18.14
C GLY A 334 -3.86 -6.14 -18.77
N VAL A 335 -3.61 -5.14 -17.95
CA VAL A 335 -2.93 -3.90 -18.31
C VAL A 335 -1.78 -3.70 -17.34
N TYR A 336 -0.61 -3.28 -17.82
CA TYR A 336 0.49 -2.96 -16.92
C TYR A 336 0.20 -1.68 -16.14
N ALA A 337 0.72 -1.59 -14.94
CA ALA A 337 0.58 -0.43 -14.07
C ALA A 337 1.95 0.07 -13.59
N LEU A 338 2.07 1.39 -13.49
CA LEU A 338 3.23 2.08 -12.92
C LEU A 338 2.77 2.90 -11.71
N PRO A 339 2.81 2.33 -10.50
CA PRO A 339 2.56 3.10 -9.29
C PRO A 339 3.49 4.29 -9.16
N GLN A 340 2.95 5.42 -8.73
CA GLN A 340 3.71 6.61 -8.39
C GLN A 340 3.69 6.85 -6.89
N ALA A 341 4.86 7.15 -6.31
CA ALA A 341 4.90 7.64 -4.94
C ALA A 341 4.06 8.92 -4.79
N ALA A 342 3.43 9.07 -3.64
CA ALA A 342 2.58 10.24 -3.35
C ALA A 342 3.43 11.51 -3.15
N ILE A 343 4.23 11.84 -4.14
CA ILE A 343 5.13 13.00 -4.19
C ILE A 343 4.80 13.82 -5.43
N ASN A 344 4.26 15.03 -5.23
CA ASN A 344 4.01 15.97 -6.30
C ASN A 344 4.55 17.35 -5.91
N THR A 345 5.64 17.76 -6.54
CA THR A 345 6.27 19.06 -6.32
C THR A 345 6.10 20.01 -7.53
N THR A 346 5.19 19.70 -8.44
CA THR A 346 4.93 20.54 -9.64
C THR A 346 4.38 21.91 -9.29
N HIS A 347 3.67 22.02 -8.15
CA HIS A 347 3.10 23.27 -7.65
C HIS A 347 4.11 24.09 -6.82
N GLY A 348 5.29 23.54 -6.54
CA GLY A 348 6.36 24.25 -5.87
C GLY A 348 7.03 25.29 -6.80
N ALA A 349 7.68 26.30 -6.20
CA ALA A 349 8.44 27.25 -7.00
C ALA A 349 9.47 26.53 -7.86
N ALA A 350 9.49 26.79 -9.16
CA ALA A 350 10.42 26.22 -10.13
C ALA A 350 11.90 26.61 -9.91
N HIS A 351 12.23 27.12 -8.71
CA HIS A 351 13.57 27.57 -8.39
C HIS A 351 14.46 26.38 -7.99
N ILE A 352 15.45 26.10 -8.82
CA ILE A 352 16.55 25.16 -8.58
C ILE A 352 17.44 25.60 -7.40
N LYS A 353 17.22 26.77 -6.81
CA LYS A 353 18.01 27.25 -5.69
C LYS A 353 17.89 26.29 -4.50
N LYS A 354 19.01 26.05 -3.83
CA LYS A 354 19.09 25.29 -2.58
C LYS A 354 17.96 25.72 -1.64
N ASN A 355 17.14 24.75 -1.23
CA ASN A 355 15.95 24.94 -0.38
C ASN A 355 14.75 25.66 -1.04
N GLY A 356 14.79 25.99 -2.32
CA GLY A 356 13.69 26.72 -3.00
C GLY A 356 12.54 25.82 -3.45
N ASN A 357 12.79 24.52 -3.66
CA ASN A 357 11.79 23.52 -4.02
C ASN A 357 11.94 22.29 -3.09
N PRO A 358 10.85 21.64 -2.67
CA PRO A 358 10.91 20.43 -1.84
C PRO A 358 11.82 19.34 -2.41
N SER A 359 11.92 19.22 -3.72
CA SER A 359 12.83 18.26 -4.37
C SER A 359 14.30 18.43 -3.97
N ASN A 360 14.73 19.65 -3.65
CA ASN A 360 16.12 19.98 -3.31
C ASN A 360 16.28 20.51 -1.87
N ASN A 361 15.25 20.43 -1.04
CA ASN A 361 15.31 20.84 0.36
C ASN A 361 15.44 19.62 1.27
N PRO A 362 16.59 19.42 1.96
CA PRO A 362 16.84 18.25 2.80
C PRO A 362 15.82 18.02 3.92
N VAL A 363 15.11 19.04 4.37
CA VAL A 363 14.04 18.94 5.38
C VAL A 363 12.94 17.97 4.94
N TRP A 364 12.74 17.82 3.65
CA TRP A 364 11.71 16.92 3.08
C TRP A 364 12.17 15.50 2.83
N LYS A 365 13.46 15.18 3.05
CA LYS A 365 14.03 13.85 2.72
C LYS A 365 13.22 12.71 3.31
N GLU A 366 12.97 12.72 4.61
CA GLU A 366 12.27 11.64 5.31
C GLU A 366 10.84 11.40 4.77
N TYR A 367 10.16 12.47 4.34
CA TYR A 367 8.86 12.33 3.69
C TYR A 367 8.94 11.63 2.34
N PHE A 368 9.92 12.00 1.53
CA PHE A 368 10.13 11.37 0.23
C PHE A 368 10.38 9.87 0.43
N LEU A 369 11.30 9.52 1.32
CA LEU A 369 11.66 8.13 1.57
C LEU A 369 10.50 7.32 2.14
N ALA A 370 9.74 7.87 3.09
CA ALA A 370 8.55 7.21 3.63
C ALA A 370 7.53 6.88 2.53
N ARG A 371 7.23 7.85 1.62
CA ARG A 371 6.28 7.64 0.52
C ARG A 371 6.75 6.64 -0.51
N ILE A 372 8.05 6.52 -0.73
CA ILE A 372 8.62 5.46 -1.57
C ILE A 372 8.38 4.09 -0.95
N GLY A 373 8.68 3.91 0.34
CA GLY A 373 8.45 2.66 1.06
C GLY A 373 6.97 2.26 1.09
N GLU A 374 6.09 3.22 1.39
CA GLU A 374 4.64 3.00 1.42
C GLU A 374 4.09 2.56 0.05
N MET A 375 4.45 3.27 -1.03
CA MET A 375 4.07 2.87 -2.38
C MET A 375 4.57 1.46 -2.72
N TYR A 376 5.86 1.20 -2.49
CA TYR A 376 6.46 -0.08 -2.85
C TYR A 376 5.77 -1.23 -2.13
N HIS A 377 5.69 -1.20 -0.81
CA HIS A 377 5.15 -2.31 -0.01
C HIS A 377 3.65 -2.53 -0.22
N SER A 378 2.88 -1.50 -0.54
CA SER A 378 1.46 -1.66 -0.84
C SER A 378 1.20 -2.25 -2.23
N THR A 379 2.06 -1.96 -3.23
CA THR A 379 1.74 -2.25 -4.63
C THR A 379 2.59 -3.34 -5.28
N GLN A 380 3.73 -3.73 -4.69
CA GLN A 380 4.68 -4.67 -5.29
C GLN A 380 4.08 -6.03 -5.67
N ALA A 381 3.06 -6.48 -4.94
CA ALA A 381 2.44 -7.78 -5.11
C ALA A 381 1.45 -7.86 -6.28
N HIS A 382 1.08 -6.73 -6.89
CA HIS A 382 0.22 -6.70 -8.06
C HIS A 382 0.94 -7.23 -9.31
N PRO A 383 0.39 -8.23 -10.01
CA PRO A 383 1.04 -8.74 -11.23
C PRO A 383 1.09 -7.72 -12.36
N SER A 384 0.20 -6.75 -12.40
CA SER A 384 0.21 -5.65 -13.37
C SER A 384 1.38 -4.68 -13.16
N VAL A 385 1.93 -4.57 -11.94
CA VAL A 385 2.99 -3.62 -11.61
C VAL A 385 4.33 -4.10 -12.15
N VAL A 386 4.83 -3.46 -13.20
CA VAL A 386 6.06 -3.83 -13.94
C VAL A 386 7.16 -2.77 -13.87
N ALA A 387 6.86 -1.59 -13.37
CA ALA A 387 7.79 -0.50 -13.12
C ALA A 387 7.23 0.38 -12.00
N PHE A 388 8.08 1.21 -11.38
CA PHE A 388 7.67 2.16 -10.34
C PHE A 388 8.08 3.58 -10.72
N SER A 389 7.35 4.58 -10.21
CA SER A 389 7.69 5.99 -10.36
C SER A 389 7.93 6.65 -9.00
N VAL A 390 9.01 7.42 -8.91
CA VAL A 390 9.35 8.16 -7.69
C VAL A 390 8.46 9.40 -7.45
N GLY A 391 7.51 9.69 -8.36
CA GLY A 391 6.57 10.81 -8.24
C GLY A 391 6.65 11.81 -9.38
N GLU A 392 6.05 12.97 -9.20
CA GLU A 392 5.95 14.07 -10.17
C GLU A 392 6.65 15.32 -9.67
N SER A 393 7.44 15.95 -10.54
CA SER A 393 8.10 17.23 -10.21
C SER A 393 8.38 18.05 -11.47
N ALA A 394 8.39 19.37 -11.29
CA ALA A 394 8.90 20.30 -12.29
C ALA A 394 10.43 20.38 -12.28
N THR A 395 11.09 19.94 -11.21
CA THR A 395 12.55 20.00 -11.03
C THR A 395 13.09 18.73 -10.38
N ASN A 396 14.25 18.27 -10.82
CA ASN A 396 14.99 17.23 -10.13
C ASN A 396 15.72 17.81 -8.90
N GLY A 397 16.12 16.96 -7.95
CA GLY A 397 16.85 17.37 -6.77
C GLY A 397 17.24 16.22 -5.85
N ILE A 398 17.98 16.53 -4.79
CA ILE A 398 18.62 15.55 -3.92
C ILE A 398 17.61 14.52 -3.37
N ASN A 399 16.39 14.95 -3.03
CA ASN A 399 15.39 14.06 -2.47
C ASN A 399 14.87 13.03 -3.49
N PHE A 400 14.83 13.36 -4.79
CA PHE A 400 14.52 12.39 -5.84
C PHE A 400 15.67 11.44 -6.14
N TYR A 401 16.93 11.88 -6.02
CA TYR A 401 18.09 10.97 -6.10
C TYR A 401 18.05 9.94 -4.98
N GLU A 402 17.82 10.36 -3.75
CA GLU A 402 17.69 9.49 -2.58
C GLU A 402 16.47 8.54 -2.72
N SER A 403 15.34 9.05 -3.22
CA SER A 403 14.15 8.25 -3.52
C SER A 403 14.42 7.14 -4.53
N TYR A 404 15.12 7.47 -5.62
CA TYR A 404 15.54 6.49 -6.62
C TYR A 404 16.45 5.43 -6.01
N LEU A 405 17.48 5.83 -5.26
CA LEU A 405 18.40 4.89 -4.62
C LEU A 405 17.70 3.99 -3.60
N MET A 406 16.80 4.53 -2.78
CA MET A 406 16.00 3.74 -1.86
C MET A 406 15.15 2.72 -2.61
N LEU A 407 14.42 3.15 -3.64
CA LEU A 407 13.57 2.25 -4.40
C LEU A 407 14.37 1.15 -5.10
N LYS A 408 15.57 1.47 -5.64
CA LYS A 408 16.49 0.46 -6.19
C LYS A 408 17.05 -0.49 -5.13
N SER A 409 17.12 -0.09 -3.86
CA SER A 409 17.51 -0.98 -2.77
C SER A 409 16.39 -1.95 -2.36
N LEU A 410 15.12 -1.53 -2.48
CA LEU A 410 13.94 -2.36 -2.25
C LEU A 410 13.63 -3.26 -3.44
N GLU A 411 13.89 -2.75 -4.66
CA GLU A 411 13.52 -3.37 -5.93
C GLU A 411 14.71 -3.44 -6.88
N SER A 412 15.26 -4.62 -7.05
CA SER A 412 16.44 -4.83 -7.89
C SER A 412 16.10 -5.23 -9.33
N VAL A 413 14.84 -5.58 -9.62
CA VAL A 413 14.45 -6.22 -10.89
C VAL A 413 13.66 -5.27 -11.80
N ARG A 414 12.64 -4.60 -11.25
CA ARG A 414 11.76 -3.72 -12.03
C ARG A 414 12.39 -2.34 -12.22
N PRO A 415 12.20 -1.70 -13.39
CA PRO A 415 12.74 -0.36 -13.62
C PRO A 415 12.05 0.69 -12.75
N VAL A 416 12.81 1.72 -12.41
CA VAL A 416 12.36 2.89 -11.67
C VAL A 416 12.38 4.10 -12.59
N VAL A 417 11.21 4.65 -12.86
CA VAL A 417 11.06 5.78 -13.77
C VAL A 417 10.86 7.09 -13.02
N PHE A 418 11.39 8.17 -13.57
CA PHE A 418 11.16 9.52 -13.10
C PHE A 418 11.08 10.48 -14.29
N ILE A 419 9.85 10.88 -14.65
CA ILE A 419 9.63 11.75 -15.81
C ILE A 419 10.31 13.12 -15.63
N GLY A 420 10.41 13.61 -14.38
CA GLY A 420 11.09 14.87 -14.02
C GLY A 420 12.61 14.80 -13.97
N ALA A 421 13.25 13.68 -14.30
CA ALA A 421 14.71 13.52 -14.21
C ALA A 421 15.51 14.43 -15.17
N GLY A 422 14.90 14.86 -16.27
CA GLY A 422 15.57 15.78 -17.21
C GLY A 422 16.81 15.20 -17.89
N GLY A 423 16.90 13.86 -17.99
CA GLY A 423 18.06 13.15 -18.56
C GLY A 423 19.12 12.75 -17.52
N GLU A 424 18.89 13.02 -16.27
CA GLU A 424 19.79 12.62 -15.18
C GLU A 424 19.69 11.10 -14.89
N TRP A 425 20.66 10.57 -14.14
CA TRP A 425 20.85 9.14 -13.91
C TRP A 425 19.78 8.48 -13.02
N ASN A 426 18.99 9.24 -12.28
CA ASN A 426 17.93 8.74 -11.39
C ASN A 426 16.63 8.40 -12.15
N HIS A 427 16.77 7.78 -13.32
CA HIS A 427 15.70 7.33 -14.18
C HIS A 427 16.17 6.14 -15.02
N ASP A 428 15.46 5.02 -14.93
CA ASP A 428 15.68 3.87 -15.79
C ASP A 428 14.96 4.07 -17.13
N ILE A 429 15.71 4.06 -18.23
CA ILE A 429 15.18 4.19 -19.58
C ILE A 429 14.58 2.85 -20.01
N ILE A 430 13.34 2.85 -20.51
CA ILE A 430 12.72 1.67 -21.12
C ILE A 430 12.67 1.89 -22.63
N GLU A 431 13.58 1.25 -23.37
CA GLU A 431 13.67 1.39 -24.84
C GLU A 431 12.41 0.89 -25.54
N GLY A 432 12.01 1.62 -26.58
CA GLY A 432 10.79 1.33 -27.35
C GLY A 432 9.48 1.70 -26.64
N GLY A 433 9.58 2.20 -25.42
CA GLY A 433 8.43 2.65 -24.63
C GLY A 433 8.15 4.16 -24.79
N THR A 434 6.95 4.56 -24.40
CA THR A 434 6.54 5.97 -24.30
C THR A 434 5.92 6.21 -22.92
N LEU A 435 6.50 7.15 -22.17
CA LEU A 435 5.94 7.63 -20.91
C LEU A 435 5.07 8.87 -21.16
N PRO A 436 4.04 9.12 -20.36
CA PRO A 436 3.22 10.31 -20.51
C PRO A 436 4.03 11.57 -20.18
N ALA A 437 3.78 12.67 -20.88
CA ALA A 437 4.38 13.96 -20.53
C ALA A 437 3.85 14.47 -19.18
N ILE A 438 4.68 15.20 -18.43
CA ILE A 438 4.21 15.95 -17.27
C ILE A 438 3.25 17.02 -17.78
N LYS A 439 2.02 17.04 -17.27
CA LYS A 439 1.14 18.20 -17.50
C LYS A 439 1.76 19.40 -16.77
N LYS A 440 2.18 20.39 -17.53
CA LYS A 440 2.67 21.68 -17.01
C LYS A 440 1.53 22.48 -16.41
#